data_4ce16f5b39624d6cfdce9ab2c221598e
#
_entry.id   4ce16f5b39624d6cfdce9ab2c221598e
#
_cell.length_a   1.000
_cell.length_b   1.000
_cell.length_c   1.000
_cell.angle_alpha   90.00
_cell.angle_beta   90.00
_cell.angle_gamma   90.00
#
_symmetry.space_group_name_H-M   'P 1'
#
loop_
_entity.id
_entity.type
_entity.pdbx_description
1 polymer ?
#
loop_
_entity_poly.entity_id
_entity_poly.type
_entity_poly.pdbx_seq_one_letter_code
_entity_poly.pdbx_strand_id
1 'polypeptide(L)'
;MAEEKKSLNFIEQIIEDDLATGGYQKEDLKFRFPPEPNGYLHIGHASSINLNFGLGLRYNAPVNLRFDDTNPIKEEKEFVDSIKRDVEWLGFKWAKECYASDYFQQLYDWAVEMIKNGDAYVDSQTSEAIANQKGTPTEPGKESPYRERSVEENLELFEAMKNGDTPEGAHVLRAKIDMTSSNMLMRDPIMYRCVHKAHHRTNDEWKIYPMYDWAHGESDFIESISHSFCT
;
A
#
# COMPACT_ATOMS: atom_id res chain seq x y z
N MET A 1 43.79 9.04 -16.38
CA MET A 1 42.85 10.10 -16.02
C MET A 1 42.06 9.57 -14.84
N ALA A 2 42.11 10.24 -13.68
CA ALA A 2 41.31 9.81 -12.53
C ALA A 2 39.85 10.04 -12.90
N GLU A 3 39.02 8.99 -12.86
CA GLU A 3 37.57 9.14 -12.93
C GLU A 3 37.16 10.06 -11.78
N GLU A 4 36.57 11.20 -12.11
CA GLU A 4 35.93 12.06 -11.11
C GLU A 4 34.84 11.21 -10.43
N LYS A 5 35.06 10.86 -9.17
CA LYS A 5 34.07 10.16 -8.34
C LYS A 5 32.85 11.10 -8.23
N LYS A 6 31.83 10.84 -9.06
CA LYS A 6 30.58 11.59 -9.02
C LYS A 6 30.02 11.47 -7.58
N SER A 7 29.76 12.61 -6.95
CA SER A 7 29.15 12.64 -5.60
C SER A 7 27.81 11.89 -5.65
N LEU A 8 27.63 10.93 -4.76
CA LEU A 8 26.38 10.21 -4.57
C LEU A 8 25.41 11.09 -3.76
N ASN A 9 24.13 11.08 -4.12
CA ASN A 9 23.10 11.59 -3.24
C ASN A 9 22.82 10.58 -2.11
N PHE A 10 22.02 10.94 -1.10
CA PHE A 10 21.81 10.08 0.07
C PHE A 10 21.09 8.75 -0.28
N ILE A 11 20.18 8.75 -1.29
CA ILE A 11 19.49 7.54 -1.75
C ILE A 11 20.47 6.59 -2.43
N GLU A 12 21.31 7.15 -3.33
CA GLU A 12 22.35 6.37 -4.00
C GLU A 12 23.33 5.82 -2.99
N GLN A 13 23.64 6.56 -1.92
CA GLN A 13 24.53 6.11 -0.86
C GLN A 13 23.93 4.91 -0.10
N ILE A 14 22.64 4.93 0.23
CA ILE A 14 21.94 3.79 0.85
C ILE A 14 22.04 2.55 -0.04
N ILE A 15 21.73 2.68 -1.33
CA ILE A 15 21.80 1.55 -2.28
C ILE A 15 23.23 0.98 -2.35
N GLU A 16 24.24 1.84 -2.46
CA GLU A 16 25.65 1.41 -2.52
C GLU A 16 26.10 0.75 -1.20
N ASP A 17 25.67 1.25 -0.05
CA ASP A 17 25.97 0.67 1.25
C ASP A 17 25.31 -0.72 1.41
N ASP A 18 24.06 -0.87 0.96
CA ASP A 18 23.34 -2.15 0.99
C ASP A 18 23.98 -3.19 0.05
N LEU A 19 24.45 -2.77 -1.12
CA LEU A 19 25.22 -3.61 -2.03
C LEU A 19 26.58 -3.99 -1.43
N ALA A 20 27.28 -3.04 -0.81
CA ALA A 20 28.60 -3.27 -0.22
C ALA A 20 28.57 -4.18 1.01
N THR A 21 27.51 -4.10 1.82
CA THR A 21 27.31 -4.95 3.00
C THR A 21 26.75 -6.32 2.68
N GLY A 22 26.28 -6.55 1.42
CA GLY A 22 25.68 -7.80 0.98
C GLY A 22 24.23 -7.96 1.42
N GLY A 23 23.55 -6.87 1.83
CA GLY A 23 22.13 -6.85 2.12
C GLY A 23 21.30 -7.15 0.87
N TYR A 24 21.76 -6.67 -0.29
CA TYR A 24 21.23 -6.99 -1.61
C TYR A 24 22.37 -7.35 -2.57
N GLN A 25 22.05 -8.15 -3.59
CA GLN A 25 22.90 -8.31 -4.76
C GLN A 25 22.41 -7.34 -5.85
N LYS A 26 23.25 -7.00 -6.82
CA LYS A 26 22.87 -6.07 -7.88
C LYS A 26 21.67 -6.58 -8.70
N GLU A 27 21.54 -7.89 -8.84
CA GLU A 27 20.47 -8.59 -9.54
C GLU A 27 19.13 -8.53 -8.80
N ASP A 28 19.15 -8.28 -7.48
CA ASP A 28 17.97 -8.16 -6.63
C ASP A 28 17.37 -6.75 -6.66
N LEU A 29 18.11 -5.76 -7.19
CA LEU A 29 17.63 -4.40 -7.27
C LEU A 29 16.40 -4.30 -8.16
N LYS A 30 15.31 -3.80 -7.59
CA LYS A 30 14.05 -3.55 -8.27
C LYS A 30 13.35 -2.37 -7.63
N PHE A 31 12.85 -1.48 -8.45
CA PHE A 31 12.15 -0.28 -8.01
C PHE A 31 10.73 -0.25 -8.59
N ARG A 32 9.92 0.70 -8.15
CA ARG A 32 8.58 0.92 -8.68
C ARG A 32 8.16 2.38 -8.63
N PHE A 33 7.33 2.79 -9.58
CA PHE A 33 6.50 4.00 -9.50
C PHE A 33 5.07 3.57 -9.26
N PRO A 34 4.46 3.88 -8.08
CA PRO A 34 3.19 3.34 -7.66
C PRO A 34 2.07 4.40 -7.59
N PRO A 35 1.61 4.97 -8.71
CA PRO A 35 0.56 5.98 -8.67
C PRO A 35 -0.81 5.38 -8.34
N GLU A 36 -1.64 6.14 -7.59
CA GLU A 36 -3.07 5.89 -7.55
C GLU A 36 -3.73 6.43 -8.83
N PRO A 37 -4.56 5.64 -9.56
CA PRO A 37 -5.21 6.09 -10.79
C PRO A 37 -6.49 6.91 -10.49
N ASN A 38 -6.37 7.96 -9.67
CA ASN A 38 -7.46 8.80 -9.16
C ASN A 38 -7.43 10.24 -9.69
N GLY A 39 -6.53 10.55 -10.63
CA GLY A 39 -6.36 11.87 -11.22
C GLY A 39 -5.17 11.94 -12.19
N TYR A 40 -5.01 13.10 -12.80
CA TYR A 40 -3.85 13.40 -13.67
C TYR A 40 -2.58 13.64 -12.85
N LEU A 41 -1.43 13.31 -13.44
CA LEU A 41 -0.15 13.55 -12.80
C LEU A 41 0.17 15.04 -12.72
N HIS A 42 0.98 15.42 -11.75
CA HIS A 42 1.52 16.77 -11.57
C HIS A 42 3.05 16.71 -11.39
N ILE A 43 3.69 17.89 -11.25
CA ILE A 43 5.15 18.00 -11.19
C ILE A 43 5.78 17.14 -10.07
N GLY A 44 5.09 16.92 -8.95
CA GLY A 44 5.56 16.02 -7.89
C GLY A 44 5.69 14.58 -8.38
N HIS A 45 4.69 14.10 -9.14
CA HIS A 45 4.77 12.77 -9.74
C HIS A 45 5.90 12.68 -10.77
N ALA A 46 6.14 13.72 -11.58
CA ALA A 46 7.25 13.76 -12.51
C ALA A 46 8.61 13.65 -11.78
N SER A 47 8.75 14.27 -10.60
CA SER A 47 9.94 14.13 -9.75
C SER A 47 10.12 12.66 -9.29
N SER A 48 9.04 12.02 -8.81
CA SER A 48 9.06 10.62 -8.39
C SER A 48 9.39 9.66 -9.54
N ILE A 49 8.82 9.89 -10.72
CA ILE A 49 9.13 9.13 -11.93
C ILE A 49 10.62 9.23 -12.27
N ASN A 50 11.17 10.48 -12.33
CA ASN A 50 12.57 10.69 -12.61
C ASN A 50 13.48 10.05 -11.57
N LEU A 51 13.11 10.06 -10.30
CA LEU A 51 13.87 9.38 -9.24
C LEU A 51 13.91 7.88 -9.47
N ASN A 52 12.75 7.22 -9.52
CA ASN A 52 12.66 5.76 -9.61
C ASN A 52 13.26 5.22 -10.92
N PHE A 53 12.85 5.78 -12.05
CA PHE A 53 13.36 5.34 -13.36
C PHE A 53 14.82 5.76 -13.58
N GLY A 54 15.24 6.92 -13.07
CA GLY A 54 16.63 7.36 -13.12
C GLY A 54 17.56 6.42 -12.35
N LEU A 55 17.16 5.96 -11.17
CA LEU A 55 17.88 4.93 -10.42
C LEU A 55 17.88 3.60 -11.17
N GLY A 56 16.73 3.20 -11.75
CA GLY A 56 16.65 2.02 -12.59
C GLY A 56 17.65 2.02 -13.74
N LEU A 57 17.77 3.13 -14.46
CA LEU A 57 18.76 3.30 -15.52
C LEU A 57 20.20 3.25 -14.98
N ARG A 58 20.46 3.92 -13.87
CA ARG A 58 21.79 3.99 -13.26
C ARG A 58 22.31 2.64 -12.79
N TYR A 59 21.46 1.86 -12.14
CA TYR A 59 21.81 0.55 -11.59
C TYR A 59 21.54 -0.62 -12.54
N ASN A 60 20.99 -0.34 -13.73
CA ASN A 60 20.48 -1.35 -14.66
C ASN A 60 19.48 -2.30 -13.98
N ALA A 61 18.60 -1.74 -13.16
CA ALA A 61 17.58 -2.42 -12.39
C ALA A 61 16.18 -2.21 -13.01
N PRO A 62 15.30 -3.21 -13.00
CA PRO A 62 13.93 -3.06 -13.50
C PRO A 62 13.13 -2.11 -12.61
N VAL A 63 12.24 -1.33 -13.24
CA VAL A 63 11.28 -0.46 -12.56
C VAL A 63 9.88 -0.87 -12.98
N ASN A 64 9.04 -1.24 -12.00
CA ASN A 64 7.64 -1.55 -12.25
C ASN A 64 6.80 -0.25 -12.26
N LEU A 65 5.76 -0.22 -13.09
CA LEU A 65 4.64 0.70 -12.95
C LEU A 65 3.51 -0.06 -12.26
N ARG A 66 3.25 0.25 -10.98
CA ARG A 66 2.17 -0.39 -10.23
C ARG A 66 1.08 0.62 -9.91
N PHE A 67 -0.10 0.36 -10.37
CA PHE A 67 -1.27 1.14 -9.99
C PHE A 67 -1.78 0.68 -8.62
N ASP A 68 -1.80 1.59 -7.64
CA ASP A 68 -2.36 1.33 -6.31
C ASP A 68 -3.89 1.54 -6.35
N ASP A 69 -4.56 0.65 -7.07
CA ASP A 69 -6.00 0.70 -7.39
C ASP A 69 -6.84 0.03 -6.28
N THR A 70 -6.82 0.60 -5.07
CA THR A 70 -7.54 0.08 -3.89
C THR A 70 -8.84 0.82 -3.57
N ASN A 71 -9.17 1.86 -4.34
CA ASN A 71 -10.32 2.71 -4.08
C ASN A 71 -11.29 2.82 -5.28
N PRO A 72 -12.28 1.92 -5.40
CA PRO A 72 -13.16 1.86 -6.55
C PRO A 72 -14.02 3.11 -6.76
N ILE A 73 -14.07 4.04 -5.78
CA ILE A 73 -14.88 5.26 -5.86
C ILE A 73 -14.21 6.32 -6.74
N LYS A 74 -12.88 6.38 -6.75
CA LYS A 74 -12.10 7.48 -7.34
C LYS A 74 -11.29 7.08 -8.56
N GLU A 75 -11.12 5.79 -8.81
CA GLU A 75 -10.19 5.26 -9.79
C GLU A 75 -10.90 5.01 -11.12
N GLU A 76 -10.30 5.51 -12.20
CA GLU A 76 -10.86 5.42 -13.54
C GLU A 76 -9.78 5.01 -14.55
N LYS A 77 -10.22 4.25 -15.57
CA LYS A 77 -9.35 3.80 -16.65
C LYS A 77 -8.68 4.98 -17.40
N GLU A 78 -9.37 6.11 -17.50
CA GLU A 78 -8.82 7.31 -18.13
C GLU A 78 -7.53 7.76 -17.48
N PHE A 79 -7.47 7.74 -16.15
CA PHE A 79 -6.26 8.12 -15.39
C PHE A 79 -5.14 7.10 -15.59
N VAL A 80 -5.45 5.80 -15.62
CA VAL A 80 -4.46 4.75 -15.94
C VAL A 80 -3.81 5.03 -17.30
N ASP A 81 -4.62 5.27 -18.33
CA ASP A 81 -4.13 5.53 -19.69
C ASP A 81 -3.35 6.86 -19.78
N SER A 82 -3.74 7.88 -19.01
CA SER A 82 -3.02 9.16 -18.94
C SER A 82 -1.65 9.00 -18.27
N ILE A 83 -1.60 8.31 -17.12
CA ILE A 83 -0.36 8.06 -16.36
C ILE A 83 0.66 7.33 -17.24
N LYS A 84 0.24 6.31 -17.98
CA LYS A 84 1.11 5.59 -18.92
C LYS A 84 1.72 6.53 -19.97
N ARG A 85 0.87 7.35 -20.61
CA ARG A 85 1.35 8.34 -21.60
C ARG A 85 2.34 9.33 -21.01
N ASP A 86 2.11 9.77 -19.79
CA ASP A 86 2.98 10.73 -19.10
C ASP A 86 4.35 10.12 -18.77
N VAL A 87 4.40 8.87 -18.31
CA VAL A 87 5.66 8.14 -18.08
C VAL A 87 6.43 7.97 -19.40
N GLU A 88 5.75 7.56 -20.49
CA GLU A 88 6.35 7.42 -21.82
C GLU A 88 6.81 8.78 -22.38
N TRP A 89 6.03 9.85 -22.19
CA TRP A 89 6.38 11.20 -22.61
C TRP A 89 7.63 11.72 -21.90
N LEU A 90 7.84 11.35 -20.62
CA LEU A 90 9.08 11.64 -19.88
C LEU A 90 10.27 10.80 -20.37
N GLY A 91 10.07 9.88 -21.33
CA GLY A 91 11.11 9.07 -21.96
C GLY A 91 11.41 7.76 -21.25
N PHE A 92 10.58 7.33 -20.30
CA PHE A 92 10.79 6.09 -19.54
C PHE A 92 9.93 4.94 -20.04
N LYS A 93 10.39 3.71 -19.74
CA LYS A 93 9.66 2.47 -19.98
C LYS A 93 9.73 1.62 -18.71
N TRP A 94 8.59 1.09 -18.30
CA TRP A 94 8.52 0.16 -17.17
C TRP A 94 8.83 -1.27 -17.58
N ALA A 95 9.33 -2.05 -16.63
CA ALA A 95 9.65 -3.46 -16.82
C ALA A 95 8.37 -4.33 -16.77
N LYS A 96 7.48 -4.05 -15.82
CA LYS A 96 6.21 -4.73 -15.64
C LYS A 96 5.13 -3.73 -15.23
N GLU A 97 3.92 -3.92 -15.76
CA GLU A 97 2.72 -3.24 -15.32
C GLU A 97 2.02 -4.11 -14.29
N CYS A 98 1.78 -3.56 -13.10
CA CYS A 98 1.18 -4.24 -11.96
C CYS A 98 0.01 -3.42 -11.43
N TYR A 99 -0.88 -4.09 -10.72
CA TYR A 99 -2.01 -3.47 -10.05
C TYR A 99 -2.17 -4.05 -8.64
N ALA A 100 -2.50 -3.24 -7.65
CA ALA A 100 -2.80 -3.74 -6.31
C ALA A 100 -3.99 -4.71 -6.34
N SER A 101 -4.94 -4.50 -7.25
CA SER A 101 -6.08 -5.39 -7.47
C SER A 101 -5.71 -6.79 -7.97
N ASP A 102 -4.53 -7.00 -8.57
CA ASP A 102 -4.02 -8.33 -8.92
C ASP A 102 -3.72 -9.17 -7.67
N TYR A 103 -3.53 -8.52 -6.52
CA TYR A 103 -3.12 -9.14 -5.26
C TYR A 103 -4.25 -9.22 -4.23
N PHE A 104 -5.47 -8.77 -4.52
CA PHE A 104 -6.57 -8.69 -3.55
C PHE A 104 -6.85 -10.02 -2.85
N GLN A 105 -6.79 -11.15 -3.56
CA GLN A 105 -6.99 -12.46 -2.93
C GLN A 105 -5.86 -12.77 -1.93
N GLN A 106 -4.61 -12.52 -2.29
CA GLN A 106 -3.47 -12.77 -1.41
C GLN A 106 -3.49 -11.86 -0.18
N LEU A 107 -3.83 -10.57 -0.38
CA LEU A 107 -3.98 -9.61 0.72
C LEU A 107 -5.11 -10.03 1.68
N TYR A 108 -6.21 -10.55 1.14
CA TYR A 108 -7.32 -11.09 1.94
C TYR A 108 -6.88 -12.32 2.74
N ASP A 109 -6.18 -13.26 2.11
CA ASP A 109 -5.71 -14.47 2.77
C ASP A 109 -4.76 -14.13 3.93
N TRP A 110 -3.85 -13.17 3.76
CA TRP A 110 -2.98 -12.69 4.84
C TRP A 110 -3.76 -11.99 5.94
N ALA A 111 -4.78 -11.21 5.61
CA ALA A 111 -5.65 -10.59 6.63
C ALA A 111 -6.40 -11.66 7.44
N VAL A 112 -6.85 -12.74 6.81
CA VAL A 112 -7.45 -13.91 7.50
C VAL A 112 -6.44 -14.59 8.42
N GLU A 113 -5.18 -14.74 8.00
CA GLU A 113 -4.12 -15.29 8.87
C GLU A 113 -3.85 -14.36 10.08
N MET A 114 -3.83 -13.04 9.89
CA MET A 114 -3.70 -12.09 11.01
C MET A 114 -4.87 -12.22 12.01
N ILE A 115 -6.10 -12.40 11.53
CA ILE A 115 -7.24 -12.64 12.42
C ILE A 115 -7.04 -13.93 13.21
N LYS A 116 -6.64 -15.03 12.56
CA LYS A 116 -6.40 -16.33 13.21
C LYS A 116 -5.31 -16.25 14.28
N ASN A 117 -4.29 -15.43 14.05
CA ASN A 117 -3.20 -15.21 15.00
C ASN A 117 -3.56 -14.25 16.14
N GLY A 118 -4.72 -13.57 16.06
CA GLY A 118 -5.14 -12.55 17.01
C GLY A 118 -4.49 -11.18 16.78
N ASP A 119 -3.90 -10.96 15.61
CA ASP A 119 -3.20 -9.72 15.22
C ASP A 119 -4.10 -8.73 14.46
N ALA A 120 -5.37 -9.12 14.21
CA ALA A 120 -6.37 -8.25 13.62
C ALA A 120 -7.76 -8.55 14.19
N TYR A 121 -8.64 -7.55 14.18
CA TYR A 121 -10.00 -7.66 14.66
C TYR A 121 -10.98 -6.81 13.84
N VAL A 122 -12.24 -7.24 13.79
CA VAL A 122 -13.32 -6.46 13.16
C VAL A 122 -13.89 -5.47 14.18
N ASP A 123 -13.80 -4.20 13.84
CA ASP A 123 -14.34 -3.09 14.64
C ASP A 123 -15.68 -2.65 14.06
N SER A 124 -16.71 -2.60 14.93
CA SER A 124 -18.08 -2.21 14.56
C SER A 124 -18.43 -0.79 15.00
N GLN A 125 -17.43 0.03 15.26
CA GLN A 125 -17.61 1.44 15.61
C GLN A 125 -17.75 2.31 14.35
N THR A 126 -18.36 3.48 14.54
CA THR A 126 -18.41 4.50 13.49
C THR A 126 -17.03 5.09 13.23
N SER A 127 -16.80 5.60 12.02
CA SER A 127 -15.54 6.28 11.66
C SER A 127 -15.19 7.43 12.61
N GLU A 128 -16.21 8.16 13.11
CA GLU A 128 -16.03 9.24 14.09
C GLU A 128 -15.54 8.69 15.44
N ALA A 129 -16.12 7.60 15.93
CA ALA A 129 -15.70 6.97 17.17
C ALA A 129 -14.26 6.46 17.09
N ILE A 130 -13.89 5.80 15.97
CA ILE A 130 -12.52 5.33 15.71
C ILE A 130 -11.54 6.52 15.67
N ALA A 131 -11.89 7.61 14.99
CA ALA A 131 -11.05 8.80 14.91
C ALA A 131 -10.82 9.43 16.29
N ASN A 132 -11.88 9.57 17.09
CA ASN A 132 -11.82 10.12 18.45
C ASN A 132 -10.99 9.24 19.40
N GLN A 133 -11.00 7.91 19.21
CA GLN A 133 -10.23 6.99 20.03
C GLN A 133 -8.72 7.00 19.73
N LYS A 134 -8.30 7.45 18.54
CA LYS A 134 -6.88 7.54 18.21
C LYS A 134 -6.08 8.46 19.12
N GLY A 135 -6.74 9.38 19.82
CA GLY A 135 -6.08 10.38 20.66
C GLY A 135 -5.36 11.45 19.85
N THR A 136 -4.32 12.04 20.41
CA THR A 136 -3.49 13.06 19.79
C THR A 136 -2.01 12.64 19.80
N PRO A 137 -1.08 13.37 19.15
CA PRO A 137 0.34 13.07 19.25
C PRO A 137 0.90 13.08 20.68
N THR A 138 0.24 13.82 21.59
CA THR A 138 0.65 13.96 23.00
C THR A 138 -0.23 13.17 23.97
N GLU A 139 -1.35 12.63 23.51
CA GLU A 139 -2.27 11.83 24.31
C GLU A 139 -2.43 10.44 23.69
N PRO A 140 -2.32 9.36 24.49
CA PRO A 140 -2.49 8.00 23.97
C PRO A 140 -3.91 7.78 23.45
N GLY A 141 -4.06 6.84 22.54
CA GLY A 141 -5.36 6.38 22.11
C GLY A 141 -6.02 5.47 23.15
N LYS A 142 -7.29 5.14 22.89
CA LYS A 142 -8.10 4.23 23.70
C LYS A 142 -8.42 2.99 22.87
N GLU A 143 -8.43 1.84 23.52
CA GLU A 143 -8.78 0.58 22.86
C GLU A 143 -10.27 0.56 22.45
N SER A 144 -10.54 -0.10 21.32
CA SER A 144 -11.91 -0.37 20.91
C SER A 144 -12.58 -1.41 21.84
N PRO A 145 -13.88 -1.28 22.12
CA PRO A 145 -14.63 -2.31 22.85
C PRO A 145 -14.69 -3.65 22.09
N TYR A 146 -14.35 -3.67 20.80
CA TYR A 146 -14.33 -4.86 19.94
C TYR A 146 -12.95 -5.48 19.80
N ARG A 147 -11.93 -4.90 20.41
CA ARG A 147 -10.53 -5.32 20.28
C ARG A 147 -10.28 -6.75 20.79
N GLU A 148 -11.06 -7.17 21.78
CA GLU A 148 -10.97 -8.52 22.38
C GLU A 148 -12.07 -9.47 21.89
N ARG A 149 -12.67 -9.19 20.72
CA ARG A 149 -13.61 -10.10 20.06
C ARG A 149 -12.92 -11.43 19.71
N SER A 150 -13.63 -12.55 19.82
CA SER A 150 -13.05 -13.87 19.54
C SER A 150 -12.59 -14.01 18.08
N VAL A 151 -11.66 -14.90 17.83
CA VAL A 151 -11.15 -15.19 16.49
C VAL A 151 -12.28 -15.67 15.58
N GLU A 152 -13.14 -16.56 16.09
CA GLU A 152 -14.27 -17.12 15.37
C GLU A 152 -15.24 -16.03 14.92
N GLU A 153 -15.64 -15.13 15.82
CA GLU A 153 -16.55 -14.02 15.51
C GLU A 153 -15.93 -13.04 14.53
N ASN A 154 -14.63 -12.76 14.66
CA ASN A 154 -13.91 -11.91 13.71
C ASN A 154 -13.86 -12.52 12.30
N LEU A 155 -13.64 -13.83 12.18
CA LEU A 155 -13.64 -14.52 10.88
C LEU A 155 -15.02 -14.51 10.23
N GLU A 156 -16.08 -14.82 11.00
CA GLU A 156 -17.46 -14.78 10.51
C GLU A 156 -17.86 -13.40 10.00
N LEU A 157 -17.52 -12.33 10.75
CA LEU A 157 -17.80 -10.95 10.37
C LEU A 157 -16.98 -10.52 9.14
N PHE A 158 -15.71 -10.89 9.08
CA PHE A 158 -14.86 -10.52 7.94
C PHE A 158 -15.30 -11.21 6.65
N GLU A 159 -15.75 -12.46 6.74
CA GLU A 159 -16.37 -13.18 5.62
C GLU A 159 -17.69 -12.52 5.19
N ALA A 160 -18.56 -12.17 6.14
CA ALA A 160 -19.80 -11.43 5.86
C ALA A 160 -19.54 -10.07 5.19
N MET A 161 -18.49 -9.35 5.61
CA MET A 161 -18.04 -8.12 4.95
C MET A 161 -17.65 -8.40 3.50
N LYS A 162 -16.85 -9.43 3.24
CA LYS A 162 -16.41 -9.82 1.87
C LYS A 162 -17.58 -10.16 0.97
N ASN A 163 -18.57 -10.88 1.49
CA ASN A 163 -19.74 -11.31 0.75
C ASN A 163 -20.74 -10.16 0.48
N GLY A 164 -20.57 -9.01 1.16
CA GLY A 164 -21.49 -7.87 1.05
C GLY A 164 -22.75 -8.02 1.91
N ASP A 165 -22.73 -8.91 2.89
CA ASP A 165 -23.85 -9.16 3.82
C ASP A 165 -23.97 -8.06 4.88
N THR A 166 -22.98 -7.15 4.95
CA THR A 166 -22.93 -6.04 5.90
C THR A 166 -23.04 -4.69 5.19
N PRO A 167 -23.75 -3.70 5.74
CA PRO A 167 -23.81 -2.36 5.17
C PRO A 167 -22.45 -1.67 5.12
N GLU A 168 -22.27 -0.74 4.17
CA GLU A 168 -21.10 0.15 4.15
C GLU A 168 -20.97 0.91 5.47
N GLY A 169 -19.76 0.98 6.01
CA GLY A 169 -19.47 1.69 7.25
C GLY A 169 -19.90 0.98 8.53
N ALA A 170 -20.53 -0.21 8.45
CA ALA A 170 -20.91 -0.98 9.66
C ALA A 170 -19.70 -1.61 10.36
N HIS A 171 -18.71 -2.03 9.57
CA HIS A 171 -17.53 -2.73 10.06
C HIS A 171 -16.29 -2.31 9.27
N VAL A 172 -15.14 -2.38 9.96
CA VAL A 172 -13.81 -2.29 9.37
C VAL A 172 -12.91 -3.37 9.98
N LEU A 173 -11.94 -3.87 9.24
CA LEU A 173 -10.87 -4.69 9.82
C LEU A 173 -9.75 -3.76 10.28
N ARG A 174 -9.25 -3.97 11.50
CA ARG A 174 -8.13 -3.22 12.07
C ARG A 174 -7.00 -4.16 12.48
N ALA A 175 -5.76 -3.73 12.28
CA ALA A 175 -4.62 -4.40 12.89
C ALA A 175 -4.61 -4.15 14.40
N LYS A 176 -4.20 -5.16 15.19
CA LYS A 176 -4.09 -5.08 16.64
C LYS A 176 -2.63 -4.83 17.02
N ILE A 177 -2.26 -3.55 17.16
CA ILE A 177 -0.87 -3.15 17.40
C ILE A 177 -0.71 -2.51 18.79
N ASP A 178 -0.72 -1.17 18.86
CA ASP A 178 -0.51 -0.43 20.11
C ASP A 178 -1.20 0.93 20.09
N MET A 179 -2.29 1.04 20.83
CA MET A 179 -3.06 2.28 20.94
C MET A 179 -2.33 3.39 21.72
N THR A 180 -1.21 3.07 22.39
CA THR A 180 -0.40 4.05 23.12
C THR A 180 0.82 4.54 22.33
N SER A 181 1.07 4.00 21.15
CA SER A 181 2.21 4.35 20.31
C SER A 181 2.31 5.86 20.08
N SER A 182 3.52 6.41 20.16
CA SER A 182 3.79 7.81 19.77
C SER A 182 3.55 8.05 18.29
N ASN A 183 3.72 7.03 17.44
CA ASN A 183 3.32 7.05 16.06
C ASN A 183 1.84 6.71 15.93
N MET A 184 1.01 7.72 15.66
CA MET A 184 -0.44 7.55 15.53
C MET A 184 -0.86 6.58 14.41
N LEU A 185 -0.01 6.34 13.41
CA LEU A 185 -0.27 5.37 12.35
C LEU A 185 -0.23 3.92 12.85
N MET A 186 0.47 3.67 13.97
CA MET A 186 0.56 2.36 14.61
C MET A 186 -0.55 2.10 15.63
N ARG A 187 -1.49 3.05 15.80
CA ARG A 187 -2.62 2.91 16.73
C ARG A 187 -3.78 2.19 16.05
N ASP A 188 -3.70 0.88 16.00
CA ASP A 188 -4.68 -0.05 15.40
C ASP A 188 -5.24 0.48 14.07
N PRO A 189 -4.43 0.58 13.00
CA PRO A 189 -4.84 1.13 11.71
C PRO A 189 -5.93 0.27 11.05
N ILE A 190 -6.76 0.90 10.23
CA ILE A 190 -7.75 0.21 9.42
C ILE A 190 -7.03 -0.49 8.25
N MET A 191 -7.27 -1.80 8.09
CA MET A 191 -6.75 -2.61 7.00
C MET A 191 -7.75 -2.75 5.85
N TYR A 192 -9.04 -2.97 6.18
CA TYR A 192 -10.12 -3.15 5.20
C TYR A 192 -11.36 -2.33 5.56
N ARG A 193 -12.06 -1.89 4.52
CA ARG A 193 -13.36 -1.21 4.59
C ARG A 193 -14.36 -1.84 3.62
N CYS A 194 -15.66 -1.78 3.94
CA CYS A 194 -16.73 -2.15 3.02
C CYS A 194 -17.02 -1.01 2.05
N VAL A 195 -17.02 -1.31 0.75
CA VAL A 195 -17.45 -0.40 -0.33
C VAL A 195 -18.22 -1.21 -1.36
N HIS A 196 -19.51 -0.92 -1.53
CA HIS A 196 -20.40 -1.64 -2.44
C HIS A 196 -20.43 -0.98 -3.82
N LYS A 197 -19.25 -0.77 -4.40
CA LYS A 197 -19.08 -0.20 -5.73
C LYS A 197 -18.23 -1.15 -6.59
N ALA A 198 -18.62 -1.29 -7.88
CA ALA A 198 -17.84 -2.05 -8.83
C ALA A 198 -16.45 -1.43 -9.03
N HIS A 199 -15.42 -2.27 -8.99
CA HIS A 199 -14.04 -1.88 -9.25
C HIS A 199 -13.76 -1.89 -10.75
N HIS A 200 -12.95 -0.97 -11.26
CA HIS A 200 -12.68 -0.81 -12.69
C HIS A 200 -12.03 -2.03 -13.35
N ARG A 201 -11.41 -2.95 -12.59
CA ARG A 201 -10.81 -4.19 -13.09
C ARG A 201 -11.51 -5.46 -12.59
N THR A 202 -11.85 -5.54 -11.30
CA THR A 202 -12.44 -6.74 -10.70
C THR A 202 -13.96 -6.71 -10.66
N ASN A 203 -14.58 -5.64 -11.19
CA ASN A 203 -16.03 -5.47 -11.21
C ASN A 203 -16.66 -5.63 -9.81
N ASP A 204 -17.66 -6.51 -9.69
CA ASP A 204 -18.41 -6.75 -8.45
C ASP A 204 -17.88 -7.90 -7.60
N GLU A 205 -16.69 -8.40 -7.90
CA GLU A 205 -16.10 -9.56 -7.20
C GLU A 205 -15.81 -9.26 -5.71
N TRP A 206 -15.43 -8.01 -5.41
CA TRP A 206 -15.07 -7.58 -4.06
C TRP A 206 -16.09 -6.59 -3.52
N LYS A 207 -16.43 -6.72 -2.23
CA LYS A 207 -17.26 -5.78 -1.45
C LYS A 207 -16.49 -5.15 -0.30
N ILE A 208 -15.25 -5.62 -0.07
CA ILE A 208 -14.27 -5.02 0.82
C ILE A 208 -13.01 -4.66 0.05
N TYR A 209 -12.38 -3.59 0.43
CA TYR A 209 -11.16 -3.11 -0.21
C TYR A 209 -10.09 -2.81 0.83
N PRO A 210 -8.84 -3.21 0.57
CA PRO A 210 -7.74 -2.91 1.47
C PRO A 210 -7.48 -1.40 1.52
N MET A 211 -7.02 -0.93 2.66
CA MET A 211 -6.50 0.42 2.77
C MET A 211 -5.09 0.48 2.18
N TYR A 212 -4.71 1.67 1.72
CA TYR A 212 -3.37 1.93 1.16
C TYR A 212 -2.25 1.41 2.07
N ASP A 213 -2.31 1.74 3.37
CA ASP A 213 -1.26 1.35 4.33
C ASP A 213 -1.06 -0.17 4.44
N TRP A 214 -2.11 -0.96 4.17
CA TRP A 214 -2.02 -2.42 4.10
C TRP A 214 -1.55 -2.88 2.72
N ALA A 215 -2.21 -2.44 1.64
CA ALA A 215 -1.96 -2.98 0.31
C ALA A 215 -0.59 -2.62 -0.26
N HIS A 216 -0.07 -1.42 0.04
CA HIS A 216 1.13 -0.89 -0.59
C HIS A 216 2.39 -1.67 -0.22
N GLY A 217 2.63 -1.88 1.09
CA GLY A 217 3.80 -2.62 1.57
C GLY A 217 3.77 -4.09 1.15
N GLU A 218 2.60 -4.71 1.23
CA GLU A 218 2.41 -6.10 0.84
C GLU A 218 2.59 -6.30 -0.68
N SER A 219 2.15 -5.35 -1.49
CA SER A 219 2.40 -5.35 -2.93
C SER A 219 3.89 -5.20 -3.25
N ASP A 220 4.63 -4.36 -2.53
CA ASP A 220 6.09 -4.25 -2.66
C ASP A 220 6.77 -5.60 -2.34
N PHE A 221 6.31 -6.30 -1.31
CA PHE A 221 6.81 -7.63 -0.97
C PHE A 221 6.52 -8.65 -2.07
N ILE A 222 5.28 -8.73 -2.56
CA ILE A 222 4.88 -9.66 -3.65
C ILE A 222 5.72 -9.42 -4.92
N GLU A 223 5.98 -8.16 -5.25
CA GLU A 223 6.76 -7.76 -6.41
C GLU A 223 8.27 -7.88 -6.19
N SER A 224 8.72 -8.18 -4.96
CA SER A 224 10.13 -8.21 -4.56
C SER A 224 10.83 -6.87 -4.83
N ILE A 225 10.19 -5.76 -4.45
CA ILE A 225 10.78 -4.43 -4.53
C ILE A 225 11.89 -4.33 -3.50
N SER A 226 13.11 -4.03 -3.92
CA SER A 226 14.27 -3.96 -3.04
C SER A 226 14.31 -2.66 -2.24
N HIS A 227 14.05 -1.54 -2.89
CA HIS A 227 14.08 -0.21 -2.29
C HIS A 227 12.80 0.55 -2.64
N SER A 228 12.08 0.96 -1.62
CA SER A 228 10.82 1.69 -1.70
C SER A 228 11.07 3.17 -1.44
N PHE A 229 10.88 4.01 -2.48
CA PHE A 229 11.07 5.46 -2.36
C PHE A 229 9.73 6.15 -2.22
N CYS A 230 9.53 6.84 -1.09
CA CYS A 230 8.40 7.72 -0.84
C CYS A 230 8.80 9.18 -1.11
N THR A 231 8.06 9.86 -1.98
CA THR A 231 8.33 11.24 -2.40
C THR A 231 7.11 12.13 -2.23
#